data_70af6f2da825112d48a1af27dfe595a2
#
_entry.id   70af6f2da825112d48a1af27dfe595a2
#
_cell.length_a   1.000
_cell.length_b   1.000
_cell.length_c   1.000
_cell.angle_alpha   90.00
_cell.angle_beta   90.00
_cell.angle_gamma   90.00
#
_symmetry.space_group_name_H-M   'P 1'
#
loop_
_entity.id
_entity.type
_entity.pdbx_description
1 polymer ?
#
loop_
_entity_poly.entity_id
_entity_poly.type
_entity_poly.pdbx_seq_one_letter_code
_entity_poly.pdbx_strand_id
1 'polypeptide(L)'
;MDGHGNPRPVGVQRAYWDVSGRLRRPPPEAVHAVERALDADPHEPPPAVEPVVVAWDGRLRARLRARRLPDRVACAVLLEDGTELGWRVVPTRELPDDQAMLRLPELLPLGAHRLRLAAGRERWQSVVLSAPRRLPAVPAPGWGVWVPSHALWSQKNGGPDFEALRRAAAWLREQGGGVLGTLPLYAGLLDEPCEPSPYLPASRLFWNELLVHTGGGSPRSGGPLDYRQAFRDRRTRLLELWRACGDRERQEVEAWAAGQPWLTEYAAFRALLDLQRRPWRQWPEPHRGGLVPEGSVDPDARGLYTYAQWLAGRQLERVAFEGVWVYLDLPLGVHPDGFDAWRFRGLFADGVTVGAPPDPFSARGQDWGFAPPHPHRVREDGYAYLRACLARAFSVARMLRLDHVMALHRLYWIPQGFSAAEGVYVRYPAEELYAAVMLEAARAGAVVVGEDLGTVPNEVRRELDKRGFWRMYVLLFELVGPGAREPGRNTVASLGTHDTPTFAGFWEGLDIAERERLLGLGAEAAQVERLRRASQVRSLARWLGVSSEDPRGALRALFRWLGRSPAACVLASVEDLWGETERHHLPGTPSHAYANWRRRMRYALEDWTQSEEVREVLAELRRARSAGG
;
A
#
# COMPACT_ATOMS: atom_id res chain seq x y z
N MET A 1 -18.51 -20.56 -11.87
CA MET A 1 -19.19 -21.14 -10.69
C MET A 1 -18.66 -22.54 -10.54
N ASP A 2 -18.42 -23.01 -9.32
CA ASP A 2 -18.21 -24.42 -9.10
C ASP A 2 -19.52 -25.17 -9.44
N GLY A 3 -19.49 -26.51 -9.53
CA GLY A 3 -20.67 -27.32 -9.89
C GLY A 3 -21.90 -27.13 -8.97
N HIS A 4 -21.81 -26.31 -7.92
CA HIS A 4 -22.87 -26.01 -6.93
C HIS A 4 -23.33 -24.55 -6.95
N GLY A 5 -22.97 -23.78 -7.99
CA GLY A 5 -23.37 -22.37 -8.10
C GLY A 5 -22.60 -21.39 -7.20
N ASN A 6 -21.60 -21.84 -6.43
CA ASN A 6 -20.72 -20.96 -5.69
C ASN A 6 -19.67 -20.33 -6.61
N PRO A 7 -19.37 -19.04 -6.49
CA PRO A 7 -18.31 -18.44 -7.28
C PRO A 7 -16.96 -19.08 -6.92
N ARG A 8 -16.23 -19.56 -7.94
CA ARG A 8 -14.85 -20.02 -7.75
C ARG A 8 -14.04 -18.91 -7.04
N PRO A 9 -13.12 -19.23 -6.12
CA PRO A 9 -12.32 -18.22 -5.40
C PRO A 9 -11.44 -17.40 -6.34
N VAL A 10 -11.05 -17.97 -7.49
CA VAL A 10 -10.31 -17.33 -8.57
C VAL A 10 -11.12 -17.41 -9.85
N GLY A 11 -11.11 -16.38 -10.67
CA GLY A 11 -11.73 -16.41 -11.99
C GLY A 11 -12.19 -15.05 -12.52
N VAL A 12 -12.54 -15.03 -13.78
CA VAL A 12 -12.96 -13.86 -14.53
C VAL A 12 -14.42 -13.50 -14.24
N GLN A 13 -14.70 -12.24 -13.97
CA GLN A 13 -16.06 -11.72 -13.85
C GLN A 13 -16.56 -11.22 -15.20
N ARG A 14 -17.51 -11.93 -15.80
CA ARG A 14 -18.08 -11.59 -17.12
C ARG A 14 -19.11 -10.45 -17.08
N ALA A 15 -19.40 -9.91 -15.89
CA ALA A 15 -20.24 -8.73 -15.71
C ALA A 15 -19.96 -8.09 -14.34
N TYR A 16 -20.16 -6.78 -14.24
CA TYR A 16 -20.06 -6.04 -12.99
C TYR A 16 -21.00 -4.82 -13.00
N TRP A 17 -21.36 -4.33 -11.82
CA TRP A 17 -22.14 -3.12 -11.66
C TRP A 17 -21.20 -1.92 -11.58
N ASP A 18 -21.43 -0.89 -12.42
CA ASP A 18 -20.71 0.37 -12.35
C ASP A 18 -21.24 1.29 -11.23
N VAL A 19 -20.56 2.44 -11.07
CA VAL A 19 -20.93 3.46 -10.06
C VAL A 19 -22.35 4.01 -10.22
N SER A 20 -22.93 3.93 -11.43
CA SER A 20 -24.30 4.38 -11.71
C SER A 20 -25.34 3.27 -11.47
N GLY A 21 -24.91 2.10 -10.99
CA GLY A 21 -25.78 0.94 -10.83
C GLY A 21 -26.20 0.28 -12.15
N ARG A 22 -25.41 0.47 -13.23
CA ARG A 22 -25.63 -0.20 -14.53
C ARG A 22 -24.77 -1.45 -14.64
N LEU A 23 -25.38 -2.53 -15.13
CA LEU A 23 -24.65 -3.76 -15.41
C LEU A 23 -23.78 -3.58 -16.66
N ARG A 24 -22.46 -3.71 -16.48
CA ARG A 24 -21.47 -3.68 -17.56
C ARG A 24 -21.01 -5.09 -17.91
N ARG A 25 -20.78 -5.31 -19.21
CA ARG A 25 -20.20 -6.56 -19.74
C ARG A 25 -18.98 -6.18 -20.53
N PRO A 26 -17.77 -6.63 -20.14
CA PRO A 26 -16.56 -6.41 -20.94
C PRO A 26 -16.70 -7.04 -22.33
N PRO A 27 -15.98 -6.56 -23.35
CA PRO A 27 -15.91 -7.20 -24.67
C PRO A 27 -15.44 -8.66 -24.54
N PRO A 28 -16.01 -9.59 -25.32
CA PRO A 28 -15.59 -11.00 -25.30
C PRO A 28 -14.09 -11.19 -25.53
N GLU A 29 -13.50 -10.38 -26.41
CA GLU A 29 -12.08 -10.41 -26.77
C GLU A 29 -11.20 -10.05 -25.55
N ALA A 30 -11.60 -9.05 -24.77
CA ALA A 30 -10.92 -8.67 -23.52
C ALA A 30 -11.03 -9.78 -22.47
N VAL A 31 -12.21 -10.41 -22.34
CA VAL A 31 -12.42 -11.57 -21.46
C VAL A 31 -11.47 -12.70 -21.85
N HIS A 32 -11.42 -13.08 -23.13
CA HIS A 32 -10.53 -14.13 -23.62
C HIS A 32 -9.04 -13.77 -23.43
N ALA A 33 -8.67 -12.49 -23.59
CA ALA A 33 -7.29 -12.05 -23.34
C ALA A 33 -6.91 -12.23 -21.86
N VAL A 34 -7.81 -11.88 -20.93
CA VAL A 34 -7.60 -12.09 -19.49
C VAL A 34 -7.60 -13.57 -19.12
N GLU A 35 -8.48 -14.40 -19.71
CA GLU A 35 -8.49 -15.86 -19.51
C GLU A 35 -7.15 -16.49 -19.95
N ARG A 36 -6.56 -16.03 -21.08
CA ARG A 36 -5.22 -16.47 -21.49
C ARG A 36 -4.12 -16.00 -20.53
N ALA A 37 -4.20 -14.76 -20.02
CA ALA A 37 -3.23 -14.24 -19.06
C ALA A 37 -3.30 -14.94 -17.69
N LEU A 38 -4.44 -15.54 -17.35
CA LEU A 38 -4.61 -16.39 -16.17
C LEU A 38 -3.99 -17.78 -16.36
N ASP A 39 -3.66 -18.17 -17.60
CA ASP A 39 -3.05 -19.47 -17.95
C ASP A 39 -3.69 -20.67 -17.21
N ALA A 40 -4.99 -20.57 -16.95
CA ALA A 40 -5.74 -21.57 -16.22
C ALA A 40 -6.49 -22.46 -17.22
N ASP A 41 -6.16 -23.75 -17.23
CA ASP A 41 -6.96 -24.71 -17.97
C ASP A 41 -8.35 -24.85 -17.31
N PRO A 42 -9.44 -24.44 -17.97
CA PRO A 42 -10.78 -24.56 -17.41
C PRO A 42 -11.20 -26.04 -17.16
N HIS A 43 -10.49 -27.00 -17.76
CA HIS A 43 -10.71 -28.43 -17.63
C HIS A 43 -9.79 -29.11 -16.62
N GLU A 44 -8.78 -28.37 -16.08
CA GLU A 44 -7.92 -28.91 -15.05
C GLU A 44 -8.75 -29.22 -13.78
N PRO A 45 -8.70 -30.46 -13.29
CA PRO A 45 -9.42 -30.82 -12.07
C PRO A 45 -8.85 -30.02 -10.89
N PRO A 46 -9.71 -29.60 -9.94
CA PRO A 46 -9.23 -28.92 -8.75
C PRO A 46 -8.22 -29.80 -8.01
N PRO A 47 -7.18 -29.20 -7.41
CA PRO A 47 -6.16 -29.95 -6.70
C PRO A 47 -6.77 -30.75 -5.54
N ALA A 48 -6.19 -31.91 -5.24
CA ALA A 48 -6.65 -32.78 -4.14
C ALA A 48 -6.65 -32.03 -2.78
N VAL A 49 -5.70 -31.12 -2.60
CA VAL A 49 -5.64 -30.20 -1.46
C VAL A 49 -5.33 -28.81 -2.00
N GLU A 50 -6.00 -27.79 -1.48
CA GLU A 50 -5.70 -26.40 -1.87
C GLU A 50 -4.22 -26.06 -1.59
N PRO A 51 -3.53 -25.33 -2.47
CA PRO A 51 -2.13 -24.89 -2.25
C PRO A 51 -1.94 -24.16 -0.92
N VAL A 52 -2.97 -23.40 -0.52
CA VAL A 52 -2.99 -22.67 0.76
C VAL A 52 -4.24 -23.06 1.55
N VAL A 53 -4.05 -23.31 2.83
CA VAL A 53 -5.12 -23.60 3.79
C VAL A 53 -5.06 -22.56 4.90
N VAL A 54 -6.21 -21.97 5.25
CA VAL A 54 -6.28 -21.00 6.34
C VAL A 54 -6.70 -21.68 7.64
N ALA A 55 -5.89 -21.51 8.69
CA ALA A 55 -6.16 -21.95 10.05
C ALA A 55 -6.55 -20.76 10.94
N TRP A 56 -7.81 -20.35 10.87
CA TRP A 56 -8.31 -19.26 11.71
C TRP A 56 -8.27 -19.64 13.20
N ASP A 57 -7.65 -18.75 14.00
CA ASP A 57 -7.43 -18.96 15.44
C ASP A 57 -6.68 -20.27 15.74
N GLY A 58 -5.76 -20.66 14.84
CA GLY A 58 -4.98 -21.89 14.94
C GLY A 58 -5.73 -23.18 14.56
N ARG A 59 -7.00 -23.09 14.21
CA ARG A 59 -7.86 -24.28 13.93
C ARG A 59 -7.71 -24.74 12.49
N LEU A 60 -6.87 -25.73 12.25
CA LEU A 60 -6.65 -26.29 10.93
C LEU A 60 -7.84 -27.16 10.48
N ARG A 61 -8.41 -26.79 9.32
CA ARG A 61 -9.42 -27.56 8.59
C ARG A 61 -9.03 -27.59 7.12
N ALA A 62 -8.63 -28.76 6.62
CA ALA A 62 -8.26 -28.92 5.22
C ALA A 62 -9.31 -29.75 4.49
N ARG A 63 -9.77 -29.26 3.35
CA ARG A 63 -10.66 -29.98 2.46
C ARG A 63 -9.84 -30.83 1.50
N LEU A 64 -10.15 -32.10 1.42
CA LEU A 64 -9.56 -33.07 0.51
C LEU A 64 -10.55 -33.39 -0.60
N ARG A 65 -10.07 -33.50 -1.83
CA ARG A 65 -10.81 -33.92 -3.02
C ARG A 65 -10.08 -35.10 -3.65
N ALA A 66 -10.66 -36.28 -3.64
CA ALA A 66 -10.09 -37.45 -4.30
C ALA A 66 -11.22 -38.42 -4.73
N ARG A 67 -11.04 -39.10 -5.84
CA ARG A 67 -12.01 -40.08 -6.36
C ARG A 67 -12.32 -41.25 -5.39
N ARG A 68 -11.39 -41.55 -4.49
CA ARG A 68 -11.55 -42.47 -3.35
C ARG A 68 -10.87 -41.86 -2.16
N LEU A 69 -11.64 -41.26 -1.30
CA LEU A 69 -11.14 -40.67 -0.06
C LEU A 69 -10.94 -41.80 0.97
N PRO A 70 -9.74 -41.95 1.52
CA PRO A 70 -9.54 -42.87 2.62
C PRO A 70 -10.21 -42.34 3.88
N ASP A 71 -10.81 -43.22 4.69
CA ASP A 71 -11.41 -42.89 5.99
C ASP A 71 -10.38 -42.25 6.95
N ARG A 72 -9.11 -42.43 6.67
CA ARG A 72 -7.99 -41.97 7.47
C ARG A 72 -6.84 -41.53 6.59
N VAL A 73 -6.25 -40.36 6.91
CA VAL A 73 -5.11 -39.79 6.21
C VAL A 73 -3.97 -39.56 7.19
N ALA A 74 -2.76 -39.94 6.83
CA ALA A 74 -1.58 -39.58 7.58
C ALA A 74 -1.23 -38.12 7.32
N CYS A 75 -1.01 -37.34 8.37
CA CYS A 75 -0.64 -35.95 8.27
C CYS A 75 0.50 -35.57 9.22
N ALA A 76 1.32 -34.64 8.80
CA ALA A 76 2.33 -33.98 9.62
C ALA A 76 2.31 -32.48 9.33
N VAL A 77 2.64 -31.67 10.32
CA VAL A 77 2.78 -30.21 10.15
C VAL A 77 4.19 -29.81 10.55
N LEU A 78 4.89 -29.20 9.61
CA LEU A 78 6.15 -28.52 9.88
C LEU A 78 5.82 -27.06 10.20
N LEU A 79 6.07 -26.65 11.45
CA LEU A 79 5.88 -25.27 11.88
C LEU A 79 6.93 -24.36 11.23
N GLU A 80 6.65 -23.07 11.21
CA GLU A 80 7.55 -22.07 10.59
C GLU A 80 8.92 -21.97 11.29
N ASP A 81 8.98 -22.25 12.59
CA ASP A 81 10.22 -22.31 13.39
C ASP A 81 11.03 -23.59 13.19
N GLY A 82 10.59 -24.49 12.31
CA GLY A 82 11.24 -25.77 12.04
C GLY A 82 10.77 -26.93 12.94
N THR A 83 9.92 -26.69 13.93
CA THR A 83 9.36 -27.74 14.76
C THR A 83 8.42 -28.63 13.96
N GLU A 84 8.61 -29.94 13.97
CA GLU A 84 7.74 -30.89 13.31
C GLU A 84 6.72 -31.49 14.30
N LEU A 85 5.44 -31.26 14.03
CA LEU A 85 4.36 -32.02 14.65
C LEU A 85 4.24 -33.33 13.86
N GLY A 86 4.80 -34.40 14.44
CA GLY A 86 5.07 -35.67 13.78
C GLY A 86 3.85 -36.32 13.09
N TRP A 87 4.13 -37.31 12.23
CA TRP A 87 3.12 -38.02 11.49
C TRP A 87 2.09 -38.69 12.40
N ARG A 88 0.82 -38.44 12.12
CA ARG A 88 -0.33 -39.05 12.79
C ARG A 88 -1.40 -39.42 11.78
N VAL A 89 -2.18 -40.43 12.09
CA VAL A 89 -3.32 -40.85 11.27
C VAL A 89 -4.59 -40.19 11.81
N VAL A 90 -5.16 -39.30 11.01
CA VAL A 90 -6.34 -38.51 11.38
C VAL A 90 -7.55 -39.03 10.59
N PRO A 91 -8.71 -39.24 11.26
CA PRO A 91 -9.93 -39.60 10.54
C PRO A 91 -10.39 -38.44 9.66
N THR A 92 -10.92 -38.77 8.51
CA THR A 92 -11.55 -37.82 7.60
C THR A 92 -13.07 -37.90 7.79
N ARG A 93 -13.73 -36.74 7.74
CA ARG A 93 -15.20 -36.70 7.70
C ARG A 93 -15.63 -36.53 6.26
N GLU A 94 -16.37 -37.47 5.75
CA GLU A 94 -16.97 -37.36 4.43
C GLU A 94 -17.84 -36.12 4.30
N LEU A 95 -17.79 -35.50 3.14
CA LEU A 95 -18.62 -34.40 2.67
C LEU A 95 -19.26 -34.83 1.35
N PRO A 96 -20.33 -34.17 0.87
CA PRO A 96 -20.85 -34.41 -0.48
C PRO A 96 -19.76 -34.25 -1.55
N ASP A 97 -19.95 -34.86 -2.70
CA ASP A 97 -19.16 -34.69 -3.93
C ASP A 97 -17.70 -35.16 -3.83
N ASP A 98 -17.49 -36.37 -3.34
CA ASP A 98 -16.15 -36.97 -3.21
C ASP A 98 -15.15 -36.09 -2.47
N GLN A 99 -15.59 -35.41 -1.44
CA GLN A 99 -14.78 -34.56 -0.59
C GLN A 99 -14.73 -35.10 0.84
N ALA A 100 -13.64 -34.77 1.53
CA ALA A 100 -13.53 -35.01 2.96
C ALA A 100 -12.91 -33.83 3.69
N MET A 101 -13.24 -33.67 4.97
CA MET A 101 -12.70 -32.67 5.85
C MET A 101 -11.73 -33.31 6.84
N LEU A 102 -10.46 -32.90 6.74
CA LEU A 102 -9.45 -33.20 7.74
C LEU A 102 -9.45 -32.07 8.79
N ARG A 103 -9.39 -32.47 10.07
CA ARG A 103 -9.28 -31.53 11.21
C ARG A 103 -8.15 -31.98 12.10
N LEU A 104 -7.27 -31.03 12.46
CA LEU A 104 -6.31 -31.27 13.51
C LEU A 104 -6.94 -30.91 14.87
N PRO A 105 -6.72 -31.73 15.92
CA PRO A 105 -7.22 -31.43 17.25
C PRO A 105 -6.45 -30.29 17.93
N GLU A 106 -5.15 -30.13 17.62
CA GLU A 106 -4.30 -29.11 18.18
C GLU A 106 -4.53 -27.75 17.52
N LEU A 107 -4.31 -26.68 18.29
CA LEU A 107 -4.23 -25.32 17.77
C LEU A 107 -2.82 -25.05 17.29
N LEU A 108 -2.69 -24.57 16.07
CA LEU A 108 -1.42 -24.11 15.53
C LEU A 108 -1.08 -22.72 16.06
N PRO A 109 0.18 -22.41 16.35
CA PRO A 109 0.62 -21.05 16.66
C PRO A 109 0.43 -20.13 15.45
N LEU A 110 0.54 -18.82 15.64
CA LEU A 110 0.61 -17.87 14.53
C LEU A 110 1.80 -18.20 13.62
N GLY A 111 1.55 -18.35 12.32
CA GLY A 111 2.63 -18.71 11.41
C GLY A 111 2.20 -19.17 10.03
N ALA A 112 3.16 -19.27 9.12
CA ALA A 112 3.02 -19.94 7.86
C ALA A 112 3.70 -21.31 7.92
N HIS A 113 2.91 -22.33 8.14
CA HIS A 113 3.35 -23.70 8.35
C HIS A 113 3.21 -24.53 7.07
N ARG A 114 3.76 -25.74 7.06
CA ARG A 114 3.61 -26.69 5.95
C ARG A 114 2.85 -27.91 6.42
N LEU A 115 1.69 -28.15 5.82
CA LEU A 115 0.91 -29.37 5.98
C LEU A 115 1.39 -30.40 4.96
N ARG A 116 1.75 -31.59 5.41
CA ARG A 116 2.07 -32.75 4.59
C ARG A 116 1.01 -33.81 4.82
N LEU A 117 0.47 -34.36 3.74
CA LEU A 117 -0.56 -35.37 3.77
C LEU A 117 -0.12 -36.59 2.98
N ALA A 118 -0.53 -37.78 3.45
CA ALA A 118 -0.26 -39.05 2.78
C ALA A 118 -1.43 -40.00 2.90
N ALA A 119 -1.82 -40.60 1.76
CA ALA A 119 -2.84 -41.64 1.67
C ALA A 119 -2.40 -42.71 0.67
N GLY A 120 -2.04 -43.90 1.15
CA GLY A 120 -1.42 -44.91 0.32
C GLY A 120 -0.11 -44.42 -0.33
N ARG A 121 -0.10 -44.35 -1.67
CA ARG A 121 1.06 -43.85 -2.44
C ARG A 121 1.00 -42.34 -2.72
N GLU A 122 -0.15 -41.74 -2.53
CA GLU A 122 -0.34 -40.31 -2.81
C GLU A 122 0.26 -39.43 -1.70
N ARG A 123 0.82 -38.30 -2.09
CA ARG A 123 1.44 -37.30 -1.21
C ARG A 123 1.00 -35.93 -1.66
N TRP A 124 0.61 -35.09 -0.70
CA TRP A 124 0.21 -33.70 -0.95
C TRP A 124 0.86 -32.78 0.07
N GLN A 125 1.01 -31.53 -0.32
CA GLN A 125 1.55 -30.48 0.53
C GLN A 125 0.74 -29.22 0.34
N SER A 126 0.57 -28.46 1.44
CA SER A 126 -0.06 -27.14 1.43
C SER A 126 0.65 -26.20 2.39
N VAL A 127 0.62 -24.92 2.08
CA VAL A 127 0.98 -23.87 3.05
C VAL A 127 -0.22 -23.66 3.96
N VAL A 128 0.01 -23.56 5.27
CA VAL A 128 -1.02 -23.26 6.26
C VAL A 128 -0.78 -21.87 6.82
N LEU A 129 -1.68 -20.94 6.54
CA LEU A 129 -1.67 -19.63 7.15
C LEU A 129 -2.48 -19.67 8.45
N SER A 130 -1.80 -19.72 9.58
CA SER A 130 -2.42 -19.65 10.90
C SER A 130 -2.47 -18.20 11.36
N ALA A 131 -3.68 -17.63 11.38
CA ALA A 131 -3.92 -16.22 11.65
C ALA A 131 -5.14 -16.02 12.58
N PRO A 132 -5.24 -14.92 13.31
CA PRO A 132 -6.44 -14.60 14.09
C PRO A 132 -7.60 -14.31 13.13
N ARG A 133 -8.83 -14.71 13.51
CA ARG A 133 -10.03 -14.42 12.73
C ARG A 133 -10.39 -12.94 12.74
N ARG A 134 -9.98 -12.23 13.77
CA ARG A 134 -10.15 -10.80 13.97
C ARG A 134 -8.88 -10.22 14.62
N LEU A 135 -8.39 -9.11 14.11
CA LEU A 135 -7.27 -8.40 14.74
C LEU A 135 -7.71 -7.90 16.13
N PRO A 136 -6.82 -7.99 17.14
CA PRO A 136 -7.08 -7.43 18.46
C PRO A 136 -7.37 -5.93 18.39
N ALA A 137 -8.29 -5.47 19.22
CA ALA A 137 -8.48 -4.04 19.41
C ALA A 137 -7.23 -3.44 20.09
N VAL A 138 -6.79 -2.31 19.57
CA VAL A 138 -5.68 -1.54 20.16
C VAL A 138 -6.18 -0.17 20.61
N PRO A 139 -5.59 0.44 21.64
CA PRO A 139 -5.93 1.80 22.05
C PRO A 139 -5.81 2.76 20.89
N ALA A 140 -6.84 3.58 20.67
CA ALA A 140 -6.83 4.54 19.57
C ALA A 140 -5.84 5.68 19.86
N PRO A 141 -4.98 6.07 18.90
CA PRO A 141 -3.97 7.10 19.10
C PRO A 141 -4.57 8.52 19.15
N GLY A 142 -5.86 8.65 18.91
CA GLY A 142 -6.61 9.90 19.01
C GLY A 142 -6.43 10.80 17.79
N TRP A 143 -5.26 11.41 17.59
CA TRP A 143 -5.01 12.30 16.47
C TRP A 143 -3.54 12.32 16.05
N GLY A 144 -3.28 12.85 14.87
CA GLY A 144 -1.95 13.00 14.33
C GLY A 144 -1.89 13.93 13.14
N VAL A 145 -0.73 13.94 12.48
CA VAL A 145 -0.52 14.71 11.25
C VAL A 145 -0.12 13.81 10.09
N TRP A 146 -0.44 14.23 8.90
CA TRP A 146 0.03 13.63 7.66
C TRP A 146 1.05 14.55 6.99
N VAL A 147 2.22 14.00 6.63
CA VAL A 147 3.36 14.71 6.07
C VAL A 147 3.79 14.05 4.76
N PRO A 148 3.75 14.72 3.61
CA PRO A 148 4.22 14.15 2.35
C PRO A 148 5.76 14.06 2.36
N SER A 149 6.28 12.86 2.60
CA SER A 149 7.72 12.61 2.79
C SER A 149 8.62 13.17 1.69
N HIS A 150 8.18 13.07 0.41
CA HIS A 150 8.97 13.57 -0.73
C HIS A 150 9.07 15.10 -0.78
N ALA A 151 8.10 15.79 -0.17
CA ALA A 151 8.02 17.25 -0.19
C ALA A 151 8.61 17.90 1.06
N LEU A 152 8.82 17.10 2.12
CA LEU A 152 9.40 17.56 3.38
C LEU A 152 10.86 17.96 3.17
N TRP A 153 11.21 19.15 3.59
CA TRP A 153 12.58 19.67 3.54
C TRP A 153 12.94 20.46 4.80
N SER A 154 14.22 20.58 5.07
CA SER A 154 14.78 21.25 6.23
C SER A 154 15.79 22.29 5.77
N GLN A 155 15.82 23.45 6.40
CA GLN A 155 16.83 24.48 6.15
C GLN A 155 18.24 23.93 6.37
N LYS A 156 18.40 23.02 7.33
CA LYS A 156 19.68 22.44 7.71
C LYS A 156 20.16 21.37 6.72
N ASN A 157 19.27 20.53 6.22
CA ASN A 157 19.62 19.32 5.45
C ASN A 157 19.24 19.42 3.97
N GLY A 158 18.45 20.39 3.56
CA GLY A 158 18.00 20.62 2.19
C GLY A 158 16.82 19.73 1.78
N GLY A 159 17.06 18.58 1.17
CA GLY A 159 16.03 17.71 0.58
C GLY A 159 15.28 16.84 1.59
N PRO A 160 14.36 16.01 1.08
CA PRO A 160 13.63 15.04 1.90
C PRO A 160 14.60 13.98 2.46
N ASP A 161 14.49 13.70 3.76
CA ASP A 161 15.24 12.62 4.40
C ASP A 161 14.54 12.08 5.65
N PHE A 162 14.98 10.91 6.13
CA PHE A 162 14.42 10.25 7.32
C PHE A 162 14.71 11.04 8.62
N GLU A 163 15.76 11.85 8.67
CA GLU A 163 16.01 12.69 9.85
C GLU A 163 15.00 13.85 9.94
N ALA A 164 14.60 14.45 8.82
CA ALA A 164 13.52 15.43 8.81
C ALA A 164 12.20 14.79 9.25
N LEU A 165 11.92 13.54 8.81
CA LEU A 165 10.74 12.79 9.25
C LEU A 165 10.79 12.48 10.75
N ARG A 166 11.95 12.09 11.29
CA ARG A 166 12.17 11.87 12.73
C ARG A 166 11.91 13.14 13.55
N ARG A 167 12.43 14.27 13.09
CA ARG A 167 12.21 15.57 13.75
C ARG A 167 10.74 15.99 13.72
N ALA A 168 10.02 15.71 12.62
CA ALA A 168 8.58 15.93 12.56
C ALA A 168 7.83 15.03 13.55
N ALA A 169 8.25 13.75 13.72
CA ALA A 169 7.69 12.84 14.71
C ALA A 169 7.92 13.32 16.15
N ALA A 170 9.14 13.74 16.47
CA ALA A 170 9.48 14.28 17.79
C ALA A 170 8.65 15.54 18.12
N TRP A 171 8.55 16.47 17.18
CA TRP A 171 7.72 17.67 17.34
C TRP A 171 6.25 17.31 17.54
N LEU A 172 5.71 16.37 16.75
CA LEU A 172 4.31 15.95 16.90
C LEU A 172 4.02 15.40 18.31
N ARG A 173 4.92 14.56 18.84
CA ARG A 173 4.83 14.07 20.22
C ARG A 173 4.76 15.21 21.23
N GLU A 174 5.61 16.24 21.08
CA GLU A 174 5.60 17.42 21.95
C GLU A 174 4.27 18.17 21.87
N GLN A 175 3.60 18.17 20.71
CA GLN A 175 2.25 18.73 20.57
C GLN A 175 1.15 17.82 21.16
N GLY A 176 1.49 16.61 21.59
CA GLY A 176 0.55 15.62 22.12
C GLY A 176 -0.18 14.80 21.05
N GLY A 177 0.31 14.81 19.81
CA GLY A 177 -0.19 13.94 18.73
C GLY A 177 0.41 12.53 18.80
N GLY A 178 -0.34 11.53 18.38
CA GLY A 178 0.03 10.12 18.49
C GLY A 178 0.33 9.42 17.16
N VAL A 179 0.08 10.05 15.99
CA VAL A 179 0.26 9.41 14.68
C VAL A 179 0.95 10.34 13.69
N LEU A 180 2.03 9.87 13.10
CA LEU A 180 2.67 10.47 11.93
C LEU A 180 2.34 9.65 10.69
N GLY A 181 1.42 10.15 9.85
CA GLY A 181 1.10 9.57 8.55
C GLY A 181 2.03 10.08 7.46
N THR A 182 2.37 9.24 6.49
CA THR A 182 3.18 9.63 5.34
C THR A 182 2.88 8.78 4.12
N LEU A 183 3.40 9.22 2.97
CA LEU A 183 3.40 8.48 1.70
C LEU A 183 4.28 7.23 1.78
N PRO A 184 4.17 6.31 0.78
CA PRO A 184 5.07 5.17 0.68
C PRO A 184 6.55 5.57 0.74
N LEU A 185 7.33 4.85 1.54
CA LEU A 185 8.76 5.11 1.78
C LEU A 185 9.68 4.11 1.05
N TYR A 186 9.14 3.37 0.11
CA TYR A 186 9.83 2.26 -0.57
C TYR A 186 10.76 2.74 -1.68
N ALA A 187 11.70 1.86 -2.04
CA ALA A 187 12.70 2.11 -3.08
C ALA A 187 12.06 2.51 -4.41
N GLY A 188 12.52 3.61 -4.98
CA GLY A 188 12.03 4.15 -6.25
C GLY A 188 13.00 3.98 -7.41
N LEU A 189 12.51 4.16 -8.63
CA LEU A 189 13.34 4.37 -9.81
C LEU A 189 13.46 5.87 -10.05
N LEU A 190 14.57 6.48 -9.62
CA LEU A 190 14.70 7.93 -9.53
C LEU A 190 15.81 8.52 -10.43
N ASP A 191 16.44 7.71 -11.29
CA ASP A 191 17.40 8.16 -12.30
C ASP A 191 16.98 7.72 -13.72
N GLU A 192 17.39 6.57 -14.20
CA GLU A 192 16.99 6.02 -15.50
C GLU A 192 16.60 4.54 -15.38
N PRO A 193 15.29 4.23 -15.51
CA PRO A 193 14.16 5.15 -15.70
C PRO A 193 13.90 6.05 -14.49
N CYS A 194 13.14 7.13 -14.65
CA CYS A 194 12.75 8.01 -13.56
C CYS A 194 11.22 8.01 -13.40
N GLU A 195 10.75 7.43 -12.28
CA GLU A 195 9.35 7.42 -11.89
C GLU A 195 9.19 8.11 -10.53
N PRO A 196 8.66 9.35 -10.51
CA PRO A 196 8.48 10.11 -9.28
C PRO A 196 7.40 9.56 -8.34
N SER A 197 6.46 8.75 -8.85
CA SER A 197 5.33 8.28 -8.06
C SER A 197 5.78 7.33 -6.96
N PRO A 198 5.47 7.62 -5.68
CA PRO A 198 5.74 6.68 -4.59
C PRO A 198 4.83 5.45 -4.64
N TYR A 199 3.76 5.47 -5.46
CA TYR A 199 2.84 4.35 -5.67
C TYR A 199 3.30 3.37 -6.76
N LEU A 200 4.40 3.69 -7.47
CA LEU A 200 5.09 2.78 -8.40
C LEU A 200 6.54 2.53 -7.95
N PRO A 201 6.75 1.97 -6.75
CA PRO A 201 8.09 1.72 -6.25
C PRO A 201 8.83 0.66 -7.08
N ALA A 202 10.14 0.74 -7.11
CA ALA A 202 10.99 -0.31 -7.67
C ALA A 202 10.89 -1.61 -6.86
N SER A 203 10.64 -1.48 -5.55
CA SER A 203 10.48 -2.60 -4.64
C SER A 203 9.67 -2.19 -3.41
N ARG A 204 8.79 -3.08 -2.94
CA ARG A 204 8.10 -2.97 -1.64
C ARG A 204 8.85 -3.65 -0.50
N LEU A 205 9.99 -4.26 -0.80
CA LEU A 205 10.85 -4.96 0.16
C LEU A 205 11.98 -4.09 0.70
N PHE A 206 12.29 -2.98 0.03
CA PHE A 206 13.43 -2.11 0.34
C PHE A 206 13.01 -0.65 0.45
N TRP A 207 13.78 0.12 1.22
CA TRP A 207 13.50 1.53 1.49
C TRP A 207 14.10 2.45 0.43
N ASN A 208 13.53 3.64 0.28
CA ASN A 208 13.98 4.64 -0.68
C ASN A 208 15.32 5.26 -0.27
N GLU A 209 16.37 5.00 -1.05
CA GLU A 209 17.72 5.48 -0.81
C GLU A 209 17.84 7.02 -0.86
N LEU A 210 16.96 7.69 -1.62
CA LEU A 210 16.92 9.16 -1.65
C LEU A 210 16.62 9.74 -0.27
N LEU A 211 15.83 9.05 0.55
CA LEU A 211 15.41 9.50 1.88
C LEU A 211 16.44 9.20 2.97
N VAL A 212 17.53 8.50 2.68
CA VAL A 212 18.59 8.25 3.65
C VAL A 212 19.28 9.56 3.99
N HIS A 213 19.29 9.93 5.27
CA HIS A 213 20.08 11.05 5.74
C HIS A 213 21.58 10.73 5.75
N THR A 214 22.38 11.53 5.06
CA THR A 214 23.83 11.29 4.89
C THR A 214 24.71 12.37 5.53
N GLY A 215 24.14 13.26 6.37
CA GLY A 215 24.84 14.42 6.90
C GLY A 215 25.16 15.46 5.82
N GLY A 216 24.80 16.70 6.06
CA GLY A 216 25.04 17.80 5.13
C GLY A 216 24.18 17.73 3.84
N GLY A 217 23.70 18.84 3.43
CA GLY A 217 23.03 19.07 2.15
C GLY A 217 23.04 20.57 1.92
N SER A 218 23.24 21.01 0.69
CA SER A 218 23.04 22.43 0.39
C SER A 218 21.54 22.72 0.47
N PRO A 219 21.11 23.73 1.24
CA PRO A 219 19.75 24.21 1.18
C PRO A 219 19.47 24.64 -0.27
N ARG A 220 18.72 23.85 -1.00
CA ARG A 220 18.28 24.26 -2.34
C ARG A 220 16.92 24.90 -2.18
N SER A 221 16.88 26.20 -2.20
CA SER A 221 15.67 26.99 -2.22
C SER A 221 15.06 27.00 -3.63
N GLY A 222 13.76 26.73 -3.69
CA GLY A 222 12.91 27.05 -4.83
C GLY A 222 12.80 25.96 -5.92
N GLY A 223 11.58 25.83 -6.46
CA GLY A 223 11.26 24.98 -7.60
C GLY A 223 10.94 23.52 -7.26
N PRO A 224 10.38 22.79 -8.26
CA PRO A 224 10.06 21.36 -8.12
C PRO A 224 11.30 20.52 -7.85
N LEU A 225 11.12 19.38 -7.17
CA LEU A 225 12.17 18.40 -6.91
C LEU A 225 12.65 17.77 -8.22
N ASP A 226 13.93 17.92 -8.53
CA ASP A 226 14.60 17.16 -9.56
C ASP A 226 15.10 15.84 -8.96
N TYR A 227 14.31 14.79 -9.15
CA TYR A 227 14.61 13.47 -8.60
C TYR A 227 15.92 12.89 -9.14
N ARG A 228 16.22 13.09 -10.43
CA ARG A 228 17.45 12.54 -11.03
C ARG A 228 18.68 13.16 -10.40
N GLN A 229 18.71 14.49 -10.32
CA GLN A 229 19.84 15.19 -9.71
C GLN A 229 19.93 14.86 -8.21
N ALA A 230 18.82 14.92 -7.49
CA ALA A 230 18.79 14.63 -6.04
C ALA A 230 19.25 13.19 -5.73
N PHE A 231 18.82 12.22 -6.55
CA PHE A 231 19.22 10.83 -6.38
C PHE A 231 20.70 10.60 -6.71
N ARG A 232 21.23 11.21 -7.78
CA ARG A 232 22.66 11.14 -8.13
C ARG A 232 23.54 11.75 -7.03
N ASP A 233 23.17 12.91 -6.49
CA ASP A 233 23.88 13.54 -5.38
C ASP A 233 23.88 12.62 -4.14
N ARG A 234 22.71 12.02 -3.82
CA ARG A 234 22.56 11.09 -2.70
C ARG A 234 23.41 9.83 -2.88
N ARG A 235 23.37 9.26 -4.07
CA ARG A 235 24.15 8.08 -4.42
C ARG A 235 25.64 8.34 -4.31
N THR A 236 26.13 9.47 -4.81
CA THR A 236 27.53 9.88 -4.69
C THR A 236 27.93 9.96 -3.22
N ARG A 237 27.10 10.61 -2.40
CA ARG A 237 27.38 10.74 -0.97
C ARG A 237 27.36 9.41 -0.22
N LEU A 238 26.42 8.52 -0.56
CA LEU A 238 26.37 7.17 0.01
C LEU A 238 27.60 6.34 -0.36
N LEU A 239 28.10 6.47 -1.60
CA LEU A 239 29.33 5.80 -2.03
C LEU A 239 30.58 6.31 -1.28
N GLU A 240 30.67 7.62 -1.08
CA GLU A 240 31.75 8.21 -0.26
C GLU A 240 31.72 7.67 1.17
N LEU A 241 30.53 7.61 1.79
CA LEU A 241 30.37 7.07 3.15
C LEU A 241 30.71 5.60 3.21
N TRP A 242 30.25 4.80 2.23
CA TRP A 242 30.59 3.38 2.14
C TRP A 242 32.11 3.15 2.04
N ARG A 243 32.79 3.93 1.20
CA ARG A 243 34.25 3.83 1.04
C ARG A 243 35.01 4.26 2.29
N ALA A 244 34.45 5.19 3.03
CA ALA A 244 35.02 5.70 4.28
C ALA A 244 34.71 4.82 5.50
N CYS A 245 33.83 3.80 5.37
CA CYS A 245 33.52 2.87 6.45
C CYS A 245 34.78 2.14 6.93
N GLY A 246 35.02 2.17 8.25
CA GLY A 246 36.04 1.35 8.87
C GLY A 246 35.65 -0.13 8.94
N ASP A 247 36.63 -1.00 9.19
CA ASP A 247 36.44 -2.46 9.19
C ASP A 247 35.32 -2.93 10.13
N ARG A 248 35.21 -2.32 11.31
CA ARG A 248 34.14 -2.64 12.26
C ARG A 248 32.74 -2.34 11.71
N GLU A 249 32.55 -1.17 11.12
CA GLU A 249 31.25 -0.79 10.56
C GLU A 249 30.90 -1.68 9.36
N ARG A 250 31.89 -2.02 8.51
CA ARG A 250 31.70 -2.99 7.41
C ARG A 250 31.23 -4.33 7.91
N GLN A 251 31.86 -4.86 8.96
CA GLN A 251 31.46 -6.13 9.58
C GLN A 251 30.04 -6.08 10.14
N GLU A 252 29.65 -4.95 10.78
CA GLU A 252 28.28 -4.76 11.27
C GLU A 252 27.26 -4.75 10.10
N VAL A 253 27.57 -4.09 8.99
CA VAL A 253 26.73 -4.05 7.78
C VAL A 253 26.60 -5.46 7.17
N GLU A 254 27.69 -6.18 7.02
CA GLU A 254 27.72 -7.53 6.44
C GLU A 254 26.95 -8.53 7.31
N ALA A 255 27.15 -8.48 8.63
CA ALA A 255 26.41 -9.33 9.58
C ALA A 255 24.92 -9.07 9.54
N TRP A 256 24.51 -7.81 9.46
CA TRP A 256 23.11 -7.44 9.30
C TRP A 256 22.57 -7.89 7.94
N ALA A 257 23.32 -7.69 6.86
CA ALA A 257 22.92 -8.03 5.50
C ALA A 257 22.67 -9.53 5.33
N ALA A 258 23.46 -10.38 6.00
CA ALA A 258 23.28 -11.83 5.97
C ALA A 258 21.91 -12.29 6.48
N GLY A 259 21.28 -11.52 7.35
CA GLY A 259 19.93 -11.77 7.85
C GLY A 259 18.79 -11.15 7.01
N GLN A 260 19.11 -10.43 5.92
CA GLN A 260 18.10 -9.75 5.12
C GLN A 260 17.76 -10.52 3.84
N PRO A 261 16.54 -11.09 3.72
CA PRO A 261 16.15 -11.79 2.50
C PRO A 261 16.28 -10.90 1.26
N TRP A 262 16.80 -11.45 0.19
CA TRP A 262 16.95 -10.82 -1.15
C TRP A 262 17.77 -9.51 -1.20
N LEU A 263 18.44 -9.10 -0.11
CA LEU A 263 19.23 -7.86 -0.11
C LEU A 263 20.41 -7.92 -1.07
N THR A 264 21.09 -9.07 -1.15
CA THR A 264 22.21 -9.29 -2.07
C THR A 264 21.77 -9.13 -3.52
N GLU A 265 20.63 -9.73 -3.88
CA GLU A 265 20.06 -9.63 -5.23
C GLU A 265 19.56 -8.21 -5.52
N TYR A 266 18.96 -7.54 -4.52
CA TYR A 266 18.52 -6.15 -4.66
C TYR A 266 19.70 -5.21 -4.92
N ALA A 267 20.75 -5.30 -4.11
CA ALA A 267 21.94 -4.46 -4.26
C ALA A 267 22.61 -4.69 -5.63
N ALA A 268 22.68 -5.95 -6.08
CA ALA A 268 23.18 -6.29 -7.39
C ALA A 268 22.29 -5.76 -8.53
N PHE A 269 20.96 -5.86 -8.41
CA PHE A 269 20.02 -5.29 -9.36
C PHE A 269 20.20 -3.77 -9.49
N ARG A 270 20.31 -3.05 -8.36
CA ARG A 270 20.54 -1.60 -8.36
C ARG A 270 21.85 -1.22 -9.03
N ALA A 271 22.94 -1.94 -8.72
CA ALA A 271 24.23 -1.73 -9.35
C ALA A 271 24.21 -2.02 -10.86
N LEU A 272 23.49 -3.07 -11.30
CA LEU A 272 23.27 -3.35 -12.71
C LEU A 272 22.44 -2.27 -13.40
N LEU A 273 21.39 -1.75 -12.74
CA LEU A 273 20.56 -0.66 -13.28
C LEU A 273 21.40 0.60 -13.51
N ASP A 274 22.29 0.94 -12.57
CA ASP A 274 23.23 2.06 -12.71
C ASP A 274 24.21 1.86 -13.87
N LEU A 275 24.70 0.63 -14.05
CA LEU A 275 25.64 0.27 -15.12
C LEU A 275 24.96 0.26 -16.50
N GLN A 276 23.80 -0.38 -16.60
CA GLN A 276 23.10 -0.61 -17.86
C GLN A 276 22.30 0.60 -18.33
N ARG A 277 21.82 1.46 -17.41
CA ARG A 277 21.01 2.68 -17.65
C ARG A 277 19.80 2.46 -18.57
N ARG A 278 19.18 1.29 -18.48
CA ARG A 278 18.02 0.86 -19.27
C ARG A 278 17.19 -0.15 -18.49
N PRO A 279 15.89 -0.31 -18.85
CA PRO A 279 15.01 -1.29 -18.21
C PRO A 279 15.59 -2.71 -18.26
N TRP A 280 15.37 -3.50 -17.21
CA TRP A 280 15.92 -4.86 -17.08
C TRP A 280 15.49 -5.80 -18.22
N ARG A 281 14.34 -5.55 -18.83
CA ARG A 281 13.88 -6.32 -20.01
C ARG A 281 14.80 -6.21 -21.22
N GLN A 282 15.60 -5.15 -21.28
CA GLN A 282 16.61 -4.90 -22.31
C GLN A 282 18.02 -5.35 -21.90
N TRP A 283 18.18 -5.92 -20.71
CA TRP A 283 19.48 -6.42 -20.29
C TRP A 283 19.86 -7.68 -21.04
N PRO A 284 21.16 -7.94 -21.25
CA PRO A 284 21.63 -9.21 -21.80
C PRO A 284 21.38 -10.35 -20.80
N GLU A 285 21.33 -11.59 -21.31
CA GLU A 285 21.40 -12.77 -20.45
C GLU A 285 22.83 -12.90 -19.86
N PRO A 286 22.97 -13.40 -18.61
CA PRO A 286 21.92 -13.99 -17.78
C PRO A 286 21.16 -12.97 -16.89
N HIS A 287 21.53 -11.68 -16.96
CA HIS A 287 20.97 -10.63 -16.06
C HIS A 287 19.46 -10.45 -16.24
N ARG A 288 18.98 -10.45 -17.49
CA ARG A 288 17.55 -10.40 -17.79
C ARG A 288 16.80 -11.60 -17.18
N GLY A 289 17.43 -12.78 -17.21
CA GLY A 289 16.91 -14.01 -16.62
C GLY A 289 16.91 -14.05 -15.09
N GLY A 290 17.36 -13.00 -14.40
CA GLY A 290 17.34 -12.94 -12.93
C GLY A 290 18.60 -13.46 -12.25
N LEU A 291 19.65 -13.76 -13.01
CA LEU A 291 20.94 -14.19 -12.48
C LEU A 291 21.97 -13.05 -12.58
N VAL A 292 22.66 -12.80 -11.49
CA VAL A 292 23.79 -11.86 -11.44
C VAL A 292 25.04 -12.65 -11.05
N PRO A 293 25.80 -13.14 -12.04
CA PRO A 293 27.05 -13.86 -11.77
C PRO A 293 28.00 -13.00 -10.92
N GLU A 294 28.83 -13.67 -10.15
CA GLU A 294 29.91 -13.00 -9.40
C GLU A 294 30.82 -12.23 -10.36
N GLY A 295 31.23 -11.01 -9.97
CA GLY A 295 32.02 -10.13 -10.83
C GLY A 295 31.24 -9.34 -11.88
N SER A 296 29.92 -9.56 -12.04
CA SER A 296 29.09 -8.80 -12.99
C SER A 296 28.93 -7.33 -12.64
N VAL A 297 29.13 -6.96 -11.40
CA VAL A 297 29.00 -5.58 -10.88
C VAL A 297 30.19 -5.24 -9.98
N ASP A 298 30.53 -3.96 -9.95
CA ASP A 298 31.54 -3.43 -9.04
C ASP A 298 31.15 -3.72 -7.58
N PRO A 299 32.03 -4.31 -6.75
CA PRO A 299 31.79 -4.55 -5.34
C PRO A 299 31.39 -3.29 -4.55
N ASP A 300 31.99 -2.12 -4.85
CA ASP A 300 31.64 -0.86 -4.21
C ASP A 300 30.23 -0.39 -4.60
N ALA A 301 29.82 -0.56 -5.86
CA ALA A 301 28.47 -0.25 -6.32
C ALA A 301 27.42 -1.12 -5.63
N ARG A 302 27.70 -2.42 -5.43
CA ARG A 302 26.86 -3.32 -4.63
C ARG A 302 26.86 -2.95 -3.15
N GLY A 303 28.06 -2.70 -2.60
CA GLY A 303 28.25 -2.31 -1.20
C GLY A 303 27.48 -1.03 -0.83
N LEU A 304 27.47 -0.04 -1.71
CA LEU A 304 26.70 1.19 -1.56
C LEU A 304 25.22 0.91 -1.28
N TYR A 305 24.56 0.06 -2.07
CA TYR A 305 23.13 -0.23 -1.90
C TYR A 305 22.83 -1.08 -0.67
N THR A 306 23.74 -1.99 -0.31
CA THR A 306 23.67 -2.72 0.96
C THR A 306 23.76 -1.76 2.15
N TYR A 307 24.72 -0.85 2.12
CA TYR A 307 24.94 0.17 3.15
C TYR A 307 23.76 1.16 3.25
N ALA A 308 23.22 1.60 2.10
CA ALA A 308 22.06 2.47 2.07
C ALA A 308 20.84 1.84 2.75
N GLN A 309 20.58 0.54 2.54
CA GLN A 309 19.48 -0.16 3.19
C GLN A 309 19.71 -0.35 4.69
N TRP A 310 20.96 -0.60 5.12
CA TRP A 310 21.31 -0.66 6.52
C TRP A 310 21.09 0.69 7.22
N LEU A 311 21.54 1.80 6.62
CA LEU A 311 21.29 3.15 7.13
C LEU A 311 19.80 3.48 7.18
N ALA A 312 19.06 3.17 6.10
CA ALA A 312 17.62 3.40 6.02
C ALA A 312 16.87 2.69 7.16
N GLY A 313 17.16 1.40 7.38
CA GLY A 313 16.58 0.62 8.47
C GLY A 313 16.79 1.29 9.83
N ARG A 314 18.05 1.62 10.16
CA ARG A 314 18.41 2.27 11.43
C ARG A 314 17.77 3.65 11.61
N GLN A 315 17.66 4.42 10.53
CA GLN A 315 17.05 5.75 10.60
C GLN A 315 15.53 5.66 10.78
N LEU A 316 14.86 4.74 10.10
CA LEU A 316 13.43 4.50 10.26
C LEU A 316 13.08 3.92 11.63
N GLU A 317 13.92 3.04 12.18
CA GLU A 317 13.77 2.60 13.57
C GLU A 317 13.78 3.79 14.53
N ARG A 318 14.66 4.77 14.34
CA ARG A 318 14.67 5.99 15.15
C ARG A 318 13.38 6.81 15.00
N VAL A 319 12.79 6.87 13.80
CA VAL A 319 11.47 7.50 13.60
C VAL A 319 10.40 6.76 14.42
N ALA A 320 10.39 5.43 14.36
CA ALA A 320 9.43 4.61 15.11
C ALA A 320 9.62 4.72 16.65
N PHE A 321 10.86 4.93 17.11
CA PHE A 321 11.16 5.11 18.54
C PHE A 321 10.83 6.50 19.10
N GLU A 322 10.42 7.47 18.27
CA GLU A 322 10.02 8.80 18.76
C GLU A 322 8.73 8.80 19.60
N GLY A 323 8.08 7.65 19.74
CA GLY A 323 6.90 7.50 20.60
C GLY A 323 5.58 7.89 19.94
N VAL A 324 5.58 8.10 18.63
CA VAL A 324 4.38 8.24 17.79
C VAL A 324 4.24 7.04 16.87
N TRP A 325 3.01 6.68 16.52
CA TRP A 325 2.77 5.62 15.55
C TRP A 325 3.09 6.11 14.15
N VAL A 326 3.90 5.39 13.42
CA VAL A 326 4.07 5.61 11.98
C VAL A 326 2.88 5.00 11.27
N TYR A 327 2.14 5.80 10.52
CA TYR A 327 1.09 5.38 9.60
C TYR A 327 1.64 5.40 8.18
N LEU A 328 2.05 4.23 7.73
CA LEU A 328 2.67 4.03 6.42
C LEU A 328 1.62 3.57 5.41
N ASP A 329 1.87 3.86 4.15
CA ASP A 329 1.06 3.43 3.03
C ASP A 329 1.76 2.30 2.25
N LEU A 330 1.05 1.20 1.98
CA LEU A 330 1.54 0.10 1.16
C LEU A 330 0.91 0.18 -0.24
N PRO A 331 1.70 0.53 -1.28
CA PRO A 331 1.22 0.57 -2.65
C PRO A 331 0.68 -0.78 -3.12
N LEU A 332 -0.36 -0.75 -3.95
CA LEU A 332 -0.94 -1.96 -4.54
C LEU A 332 0.06 -2.69 -5.44
N GLY A 333 0.77 -1.95 -6.28
CA GLY A 333 1.69 -2.51 -7.28
C GLY A 333 3.14 -2.09 -7.11
N VAL A 334 3.94 -2.49 -8.09
CA VAL A 334 5.36 -2.13 -8.23
C VAL A 334 5.63 -1.74 -9.68
N HIS A 335 6.64 -0.90 -9.89
CA HIS A 335 7.03 -0.51 -11.24
C HIS A 335 7.42 -1.74 -12.07
N PRO A 336 6.96 -1.85 -13.34
CA PRO A 336 7.28 -3.01 -14.18
C PRO A 336 8.78 -3.21 -14.41
N ASP A 337 9.57 -2.14 -14.37
CA ASP A 337 11.03 -2.23 -14.49
C ASP A 337 11.75 -2.23 -13.13
N GLY A 338 11.01 -2.40 -12.03
CA GLY A 338 11.55 -2.47 -10.68
C GLY A 338 12.12 -3.85 -10.32
N PHE A 339 12.78 -3.89 -9.15
CA PHE A 339 13.38 -5.12 -8.62
C PHE A 339 12.35 -6.23 -8.38
N ASP A 340 11.20 -5.92 -7.79
CA ASP A 340 10.22 -6.94 -7.48
C ASP A 340 9.67 -7.60 -8.75
N ALA A 341 9.40 -6.78 -9.80
CA ALA A 341 8.97 -7.28 -11.10
C ALA A 341 10.07 -8.11 -11.80
N TRP A 342 11.35 -7.82 -11.58
CA TRP A 342 12.47 -8.58 -12.10
C TRP A 342 12.69 -9.89 -11.32
N ARG A 343 12.75 -9.81 -9.99
CA ARG A 343 13.08 -10.95 -9.13
C ARG A 343 11.93 -11.95 -9.02
N PHE A 344 10.73 -11.44 -8.90
CA PHE A 344 9.51 -12.23 -8.68
C PHE A 344 8.60 -12.26 -9.92
N ARG A 345 9.17 -12.08 -11.12
CA ARG A 345 8.40 -12.01 -12.38
C ARG A 345 7.43 -13.16 -12.57
N GLY A 346 7.75 -14.36 -12.06
CA GLY A 346 6.86 -15.51 -12.09
C GLY A 346 5.57 -15.35 -11.27
N LEU A 347 5.50 -14.37 -10.35
CA LEU A 347 4.32 -14.12 -9.53
C LEU A 347 3.34 -13.10 -10.14
N PHE A 348 3.72 -12.43 -11.23
CA PHE A 348 2.88 -11.44 -11.90
C PHE A 348 2.30 -12.00 -13.20
N ALA A 349 1.13 -11.52 -13.59
CA ALA A 349 0.51 -11.89 -14.87
C ALA A 349 1.10 -11.07 -16.01
N ASP A 350 1.32 -11.72 -17.15
CA ASP A 350 1.87 -11.08 -18.34
C ASP A 350 0.76 -10.60 -19.29
N GLY A 351 1.05 -9.54 -20.07
CA GLY A 351 0.14 -9.02 -21.09
C GLY A 351 -1.10 -8.30 -20.56
N VAL A 352 -1.11 -7.96 -19.28
CA VAL A 352 -2.19 -7.23 -18.62
C VAL A 352 -1.64 -6.21 -17.61
N THR A 353 -2.40 -5.14 -17.38
CA THR A 353 -2.13 -4.17 -16.32
C THR A 353 -3.30 -4.05 -15.36
N VAL A 354 -3.06 -3.46 -14.20
CA VAL A 354 -4.12 -3.12 -13.23
C VAL A 354 -4.63 -1.71 -13.49
N GLY A 355 -5.92 -1.50 -13.28
CA GLY A 355 -6.52 -0.19 -13.35
C GLY A 355 -7.89 -0.11 -12.70
N ALA A 356 -8.69 0.85 -13.14
CA ALA A 356 -10.07 1.05 -12.70
C ALA A 356 -10.99 1.36 -13.89
N PRO A 357 -12.26 0.89 -13.84
CA PRO A 357 -13.24 1.22 -14.88
C PRO A 357 -13.59 2.71 -14.85
N PRO A 358 -14.26 3.22 -15.90
CA PRO A 358 -14.79 4.59 -15.94
C PRO A 358 -15.68 4.90 -14.73
N ASP A 359 -15.43 6.07 -14.14
CA ASP A 359 -16.18 6.61 -13.01
C ASP A 359 -16.39 8.14 -13.16
N PRO A 360 -17.11 8.83 -12.25
CA PRO A 360 -17.31 10.27 -12.32
C PRO A 360 -16.03 11.11 -12.24
N PHE A 361 -14.93 10.56 -11.68
CA PHE A 361 -13.64 11.24 -11.57
C PHE A 361 -12.74 10.97 -12.78
N SER A 362 -12.91 9.82 -13.44
CA SER A 362 -12.18 9.41 -14.63
C SER A 362 -13.12 8.79 -15.66
N ALA A 363 -13.66 9.62 -16.57
CA ALA A 363 -14.64 9.21 -17.56
C ALA A 363 -14.13 8.14 -18.55
N ARG A 364 -12.80 7.99 -18.70
CA ARG A 364 -12.15 6.97 -19.54
C ARG A 364 -11.66 5.75 -18.77
N GLY A 365 -11.83 5.72 -17.46
CA GLY A 365 -11.16 4.78 -16.58
C GLY A 365 -9.67 5.13 -16.37
N GLN A 366 -8.96 4.27 -15.66
CA GLN A 366 -7.55 4.47 -15.35
C GLN A 366 -6.78 3.19 -15.63
N ASP A 367 -5.62 3.30 -16.27
CA ASP A 367 -4.59 2.26 -16.34
C ASP A 367 -3.43 2.69 -15.43
N TRP A 368 -3.11 1.89 -14.42
CA TRP A 368 -2.04 2.20 -13.46
C TRP A 368 -0.67 1.69 -13.90
N GLY A 369 -0.59 0.98 -15.03
CA GLY A 369 0.66 0.66 -15.71
C GLY A 369 1.51 -0.43 -15.05
N PHE A 370 1.01 -1.20 -14.11
CA PHE A 370 1.73 -2.31 -13.49
C PHE A 370 0.98 -3.64 -13.62
N ALA A 371 1.75 -4.74 -13.66
CA ALA A 371 1.19 -6.09 -13.77
C ALA A 371 0.51 -6.53 -12.46
N PRO A 372 -0.67 -7.14 -12.52
CA PRO A 372 -1.32 -7.70 -11.35
C PRO A 372 -0.60 -8.95 -10.83
N PRO A 373 -0.68 -9.24 -9.50
CA PRO A 373 -0.29 -10.54 -8.98
C PRO A 373 -1.11 -11.64 -9.64
N HIS A 374 -0.47 -12.70 -10.11
CA HIS A 374 -1.16 -13.83 -10.73
C HIS A 374 -1.81 -14.71 -9.64
N PRO A 375 -3.15 -14.85 -9.58
CA PRO A 375 -3.84 -15.41 -8.42
C PRO A 375 -3.49 -16.90 -8.14
N HIS A 376 -3.11 -17.68 -9.14
CA HIS A 376 -2.66 -19.06 -8.94
C HIS A 376 -1.22 -19.12 -8.46
N ARG A 377 -0.31 -18.39 -9.11
CA ARG A 377 1.13 -18.42 -8.80
C ARG A 377 1.47 -17.85 -7.41
N VAL A 378 0.75 -16.82 -6.94
CA VAL A 378 0.93 -16.30 -5.56
C VAL A 378 0.43 -17.27 -4.50
N ARG A 379 -0.53 -18.15 -4.82
CA ARG A 379 -0.97 -19.26 -3.94
C ARG A 379 0.08 -20.36 -3.87
N GLU A 380 0.71 -20.70 -4.99
CA GLU A 380 1.82 -21.67 -5.05
C GLU A 380 3.03 -21.17 -4.25
N ASP A 381 3.33 -19.86 -4.30
CA ASP A 381 4.31 -19.18 -3.44
C ASP A 381 3.91 -19.18 -1.95
N GLY A 382 2.68 -19.54 -1.61
CA GLY A 382 2.16 -19.44 -0.24
C GLY A 382 2.10 -18.01 0.27
N TYR A 383 1.95 -17.04 -0.64
CA TYR A 383 1.99 -15.59 -0.37
C TYR A 383 3.30 -15.11 0.27
N ALA A 384 4.42 -15.81 0.10
CA ALA A 384 5.68 -15.48 0.76
C ALA A 384 6.16 -14.07 0.40
N TYR A 385 6.08 -13.69 -0.88
CA TYR A 385 6.42 -12.34 -1.32
C TYR A 385 5.51 -11.27 -0.68
N LEU A 386 4.18 -11.45 -0.69
CA LEU A 386 3.25 -10.50 -0.08
C LEU A 386 3.52 -10.35 1.43
N ARG A 387 3.71 -11.48 2.12
CA ARG A 387 4.01 -11.49 3.56
C ARG A 387 5.32 -10.77 3.88
N ALA A 388 6.35 -10.94 3.04
CA ALA A 388 7.60 -10.22 3.20
C ALA A 388 7.43 -8.70 3.01
N CYS A 389 6.61 -8.25 2.04
CA CYS A 389 6.28 -6.83 1.88
C CYS A 389 5.55 -6.27 3.13
N LEU A 390 4.59 -7.03 3.67
CA LEU A 390 3.88 -6.67 4.90
C LEU A 390 4.80 -6.63 6.11
N ALA A 391 5.66 -7.65 6.30
CA ALA A 391 6.64 -7.69 7.37
C ALA A 391 7.62 -6.50 7.29
N ARG A 392 8.06 -6.13 6.07
CA ARG A 392 8.88 -4.93 5.85
C ARG A 392 8.15 -3.66 6.27
N ALA A 393 6.89 -3.49 5.86
CA ALA A 393 6.10 -2.35 6.27
C ALA A 393 5.92 -2.29 7.80
N PHE A 394 5.54 -3.39 8.42
CA PHE A 394 5.32 -3.49 9.86
C PHE A 394 6.60 -3.44 10.70
N SER A 395 7.78 -3.56 10.11
CA SER A 395 9.04 -3.32 10.85
C SER A 395 9.18 -1.86 11.34
N VAL A 396 8.41 -0.94 10.75
CA VAL A 396 8.41 0.49 11.09
C VAL A 396 7.01 0.97 11.46
N ALA A 397 5.98 0.51 10.76
CA ALA A 397 4.62 1.02 10.87
C ALA A 397 3.83 0.32 11.99
N ARG A 398 3.23 1.11 12.87
CA ARG A 398 2.20 0.65 13.81
C ARG A 398 0.79 0.69 13.20
N MET A 399 0.62 1.48 12.14
CA MET A 399 -0.57 1.54 11.30
C MET A 399 -0.15 1.40 9.85
N LEU A 400 -0.87 0.57 9.09
CA LEU A 400 -0.60 0.36 7.67
C LEU A 400 -1.87 0.56 6.84
N ARG A 401 -1.84 1.52 5.92
CA ARG A 401 -2.86 1.67 4.89
C ARG A 401 -2.58 0.65 3.79
N LEU A 402 -3.57 -0.15 3.47
CA LEU A 402 -3.55 -0.98 2.26
C LEU A 402 -4.23 -0.19 1.15
N ASP A 403 -3.42 0.22 0.19
CA ASP A 403 -3.90 0.89 -1.00
C ASP A 403 -4.83 -0.03 -1.79
N HIS A 404 -5.99 0.51 -2.24
CA HIS A 404 -7.01 -0.22 -2.98
C HIS A 404 -7.38 -1.56 -2.34
N VAL A 405 -7.91 -1.55 -1.11
CA VAL A 405 -8.17 -2.78 -0.31
C VAL A 405 -9.09 -3.78 -1.01
N MET A 406 -9.86 -3.35 -2.00
CA MET A 406 -10.67 -4.22 -2.84
C MET A 406 -9.83 -5.28 -3.58
N ALA A 407 -8.52 -5.06 -3.72
CA ALA A 407 -7.56 -6.03 -4.27
C ALA A 407 -7.53 -7.36 -3.53
N LEU A 408 -7.91 -7.39 -2.25
CA LEU A 408 -8.09 -8.64 -1.50
C LEU A 408 -9.22 -9.51 -2.05
N HIS A 409 -10.16 -8.94 -2.82
CA HIS A 409 -11.29 -9.64 -3.40
C HIS A 409 -11.21 -9.75 -4.91
N ARG A 410 -10.84 -8.66 -5.58
CA ARG A 410 -10.75 -8.58 -7.04
C ARG A 410 -9.91 -7.39 -7.49
N LEU A 411 -9.30 -7.54 -8.67
CA LEU A 411 -8.62 -6.47 -9.39
C LEU A 411 -9.20 -6.31 -10.78
N TYR A 412 -9.16 -5.08 -11.29
CA TYR A 412 -9.56 -4.76 -12.65
C TYR A 412 -8.35 -4.86 -13.57
N TRP A 413 -8.36 -5.85 -14.48
CA TRP A 413 -7.28 -6.14 -15.40
C TRP A 413 -7.57 -5.54 -16.76
N ILE A 414 -6.62 -4.84 -17.33
CA ILE A 414 -6.69 -4.23 -18.66
C ILE A 414 -5.73 -5.01 -19.55
N PRO A 415 -6.23 -5.78 -20.55
CA PRO A 415 -5.36 -6.48 -21.47
C PRO A 415 -4.59 -5.52 -22.35
N GLN A 416 -3.37 -5.91 -22.73
CA GLN A 416 -2.55 -5.13 -23.66
C GLN A 416 -3.30 -4.87 -24.97
N GLY A 417 -3.31 -3.61 -25.42
CA GLY A 417 -4.02 -3.19 -26.63
C GLY A 417 -5.49 -2.80 -26.42
N PHE A 418 -6.02 -2.92 -25.20
CA PHE A 418 -7.36 -2.48 -24.83
C PHE A 418 -7.31 -1.18 -23.99
N SER A 419 -8.40 -0.44 -24.02
CA SER A 419 -8.57 0.74 -23.17
C SER A 419 -9.00 0.35 -21.74
N ALA A 420 -8.81 1.27 -20.79
CA ALA A 420 -9.29 1.05 -19.41
C ALA A 420 -10.83 0.86 -19.32
N ALA A 421 -11.60 1.35 -20.29
CA ALA A 421 -13.04 1.12 -20.35
C ALA A 421 -13.42 -0.34 -20.69
N GLU A 422 -12.50 -1.11 -21.23
CA GLU A 422 -12.70 -2.48 -21.72
C GLU A 422 -12.11 -3.56 -20.79
N GLY A 423 -11.55 -3.16 -19.66
CA GLY A 423 -10.95 -4.07 -18.70
C GLY A 423 -11.97 -5.03 -18.04
N VAL A 424 -11.44 -5.99 -17.32
CA VAL A 424 -12.18 -7.14 -16.79
C VAL A 424 -11.82 -7.37 -15.32
N TYR A 425 -12.79 -7.56 -14.46
CA TYR A 425 -12.50 -7.94 -13.07
C TYR A 425 -12.07 -9.40 -12.96
N VAL A 426 -10.96 -9.64 -12.27
CA VAL A 426 -10.47 -10.95 -11.86
C VAL A 426 -10.61 -11.09 -10.35
N ARG A 427 -11.20 -12.19 -9.89
CA ARG A 427 -11.37 -12.51 -8.47
C ARG A 427 -10.10 -13.13 -7.89
N TYR A 428 -9.87 -12.83 -6.63
CA TYR A 428 -8.80 -13.38 -5.81
C TYR A 428 -9.35 -14.14 -4.60
N PRO A 429 -8.59 -15.09 -4.03
CA PRO A 429 -9.02 -15.87 -2.87
C PRO A 429 -8.94 -15.04 -1.59
N ALA A 430 -9.98 -14.25 -1.33
CA ALA A 430 -10.02 -13.23 -0.28
C ALA A 430 -9.66 -13.77 1.13
N GLU A 431 -10.17 -14.96 1.50
CA GLU A 431 -9.88 -15.59 2.80
C GLU A 431 -8.38 -15.80 3.02
N GLU A 432 -7.65 -16.23 1.98
CA GLU A 432 -6.21 -16.48 2.04
C GLU A 432 -5.43 -15.16 2.13
N LEU A 433 -5.83 -14.15 1.35
CA LEU A 433 -5.22 -12.82 1.37
C LEU A 433 -5.45 -12.11 2.71
N TYR A 434 -6.66 -12.19 3.26
CA TYR A 434 -6.92 -11.69 4.62
C TYR A 434 -6.04 -12.42 5.64
N ALA A 435 -5.90 -13.75 5.56
CA ALA A 435 -5.06 -14.49 6.48
C ALA A 435 -3.59 -14.06 6.40
N ALA A 436 -3.06 -13.86 5.19
CA ALA A 436 -1.69 -13.36 5.00
C ALA A 436 -1.48 -11.98 5.64
N VAL A 437 -2.40 -11.03 5.40
CA VAL A 437 -2.34 -9.69 5.99
C VAL A 437 -2.47 -9.74 7.52
N MET A 438 -3.45 -10.48 8.03
CA MET A 438 -3.75 -10.53 9.45
C MET A 438 -2.67 -11.27 10.25
N LEU A 439 -2.02 -12.26 9.64
CA LEU A 439 -0.86 -12.94 10.23
C LEU A 439 0.26 -11.94 10.53
N GLU A 440 0.69 -11.17 9.53
CA GLU A 440 1.80 -10.24 9.71
C GLU A 440 1.41 -9.03 10.59
N ALA A 441 0.17 -8.54 10.47
CA ALA A 441 -0.34 -7.47 11.34
C ALA A 441 -0.42 -7.91 12.82
N ALA A 442 -0.86 -9.15 13.07
CA ALA A 442 -0.94 -9.69 14.43
C ALA A 442 0.44 -9.88 15.07
N ARG A 443 1.44 -10.32 14.30
CA ARG A 443 2.84 -10.43 14.74
C ARG A 443 3.41 -9.09 15.17
N ALA A 444 3.09 -8.05 14.40
CA ALA A 444 3.52 -6.69 14.70
C ALA A 444 2.66 -5.99 15.76
N GLY A 445 1.52 -6.55 16.15
CA GLY A 445 0.53 -5.89 16.99
C GLY A 445 0.02 -4.58 16.35
N ALA A 446 -0.08 -4.54 15.04
CA ALA A 446 -0.36 -3.35 14.24
C ALA A 446 -1.83 -3.25 13.83
N VAL A 447 -2.24 -2.03 13.45
CA VAL A 447 -3.54 -1.71 12.85
C VAL A 447 -3.43 -1.75 11.33
N VAL A 448 -4.40 -2.36 10.68
CA VAL A 448 -4.57 -2.31 9.23
C VAL A 448 -5.72 -1.36 8.89
N VAL A 449 -5.46 -0.42 8.00
CA VAL A 449 -6.45 0.53 7.47
C VAL A 449 -6.69 0.19 6.01
N GLY A 450 -7.91 -0.24 5.68
CA GLY A 450 -8.28 -0.48 4.29
C GLY A 450 -8.66 0.82 3.60
N GLU A 451 -8.04 1.11 2.46
CA GLU A 451 -8.53 2.16 1.57
C GLU A 451 -9.78 1.64 0.84
N ASP A 452 -10.95 2.09 1.29
CA ASP A 452 -12.26 1.69 0.80
C ASP A 452 -13.05 2.86 0.18
N LEU A 453 -12.32 3.79 -0.44
CA LEU A 453 -12.90 4.95 -1.12
C LEU A 453 -13.52 4.55 -2.47
N GLY A 454 -14.48 5.34 -2.93
CA GLY A 454 -15.18 5.10 -4.20
C GLY A 454 -16.16 3.92 -4.17
N THR A 455 -16.22 3.18 -5.30
CA THR A 455 -17.23 2.12 -5.51
C THR A 455 -16.77 0.77 -4.94
N VAL A 456 -16.77 0.66 -3.63
CA VAL A 456 -16.43 -0.58 -2.93
C VAL A 456 -17.70 -1.35 -2.59
N PRO A 457 -17.81 -2.65 -2.96
CA PRO A 457 -18.95 -3.48 -2.60
C PRO A 457 -19.15 -3.59 -1.09
N ASN A 458 -20.42 -3.63 -0.66
CA ASN A 458 -20.73 -3.74 0.77
C ASN A 458 -20.18 -5.01 1.43
N GLU A 459 -19.97 -6.08 0.65
CA GLU A 459 -19.35 -7.32 1.14
C GLU A 459 -17.91 -7.08 1.61
N VAL A 460 -17.15 -6.25 0.88
CA VAL A 460 -15.77 -5.89 1.26
C VAL A 460 -15.77 -5.13 2.59
N ARG A 461 -16.64 -4.10 2.70
CA ARG A 461 -16.76 -3.31 3.94
C ARG A 461 -17.14 -4.17 5.15
N ARG A 462 -18.07 -5.12 4.96
CA ARG A 462 -18.45 -6.08 6.02
C ARG A 462 -17.29 -6.99 6.43
N GLU A 463 -16.47 -7.46 5.46
CA GLU A 463 -15.29 -8.26 5.78
C GLU A 463 -14.23 -7.44 6.52
N LEU A 464 -13.99 -6.17 6.15
CA LEU A 464 -13.09 -5.28 6.90
C LEU A 464 -13.53 -5.15 8.35
N ASP A 465 -14.80 -4.84 8.59
CA ASP A 465 -15.37 -4.71 9.94
C ASP A 465 -15.28 -6.02 10.74
N LYS A 466 -15.58 -7.17 10.12
CA LYS A 466 -15.49 -8.51 10.71
C LYS A 466 -14.05 -8.85 11.12
N ARG A 467 -13.06 -8.45 10.32
CA ARG A 467 -11.63 -8.71 10.54
C ARG A 467 -10.98 -7.72 11.52
N GLY A 468 -11.69 -6.66 11.91
CA GLY A 468 -11.16 -5.63 12.80
C GLY A 468 -10.24 -4.63 12.10
N PHE A 469 -10.34 -4.51 10.78
CA PHE A 469 -9.63 -3.46 10.03
C PHE A 469 -10.30 -2.12 10.29
N TRP A 470 -9.50 -1.06 10.30
CA TRP A 470 -10.02 0.29 10.24
C TRP A 470 -10.26 0.68 8.79
N ARG A 471 -11.05 1.75 8.58
CA ARG A 471 -11.41 2.25 7.27
C ARG A 471 -11.03 3.72 7.14
N MET A 472 -10.98 4.22 5.93
CA MET A 472 -10.76 5.65 5.70
C MET A 472 -12.08 6.41 5.76
N TYR A 473 -12.03 7.60 6.35
CA TYR A 473 -13.07 8.61 6.26
C TYR A 473 -12.44 9.89 5.70
N VAL A 474 -12.93 10.34 4.55
CA VAL A 474 -12.46 11.56 3.88
C VAL A 474 -13.62 12.55 3.80
N LEU A 475 -13.53 13.64 4.56
CA LEU A 475 -14.60 14.62 4.71
C LEU A 475 -15.13 15.11 3.36
N LEU A 476 -14.23 15.42 2.41
CA LEU A 476 -14.62 15.95 1.10
C LEU A 476 -15.54 15.02 0.31
N PHE A 477 -15.54 13.72 0.59
CA PHE A 477 -16.45 12.73 -0.01
C PHE A 477 -17.71 12.48 0.79
N GLU A 478 -17.75 12.95 2.03
CA GLU A 478 -18.88 12.73 2.97
C GLU A 478 -19.75 13.95 3.16
N LEU A 479 -19.54 15.01 2.36
CA LEU A 479 -20.37 16.23 2.38
C LEU A 479 -21.77 15.92 1.88
N VAL A 480 -22.78 16.12 2.75
CA VAL A 480 -24.20 15.87 2.46
C VAL A 480 -25.06 17.02 2.97
N GLY A 481 -25.96 17.51 2.12
CA GLY A 481 -26.82 18.62 2.50
C GLY A 481 -26.00 19.84 2.98
N PRO A 482 -26.29 20.38 4.18
CA PRO A 482 -25.57 21.54 4.72
C PRO A 482 -24.26 21.15 5.45
N GLY A 483 -24.00 19.86 5.73
CA GLY A 483 -22.88 19.41 6.56
C GLY A 483 -22.18 18.17 6.01
N ALA A 484 -21.77 17.27 6.89
CA ALA A 484 -21.12 16.02 6.54
C ALA A 484 -21.66 14.85 7.38
N ARG A 485 -21.53 13.64 6.87
CA ARG A 485 -21.78 12.42 7.65
C ARG A 485 -20.72 12.28 8.73
N GLU A 486 -21.11 11.78 9.88
CA GLU A 486 -20.16 11.53 10.98
C GLU A 486 -19.31 10.29 10.72
N PRO A 487 -17.99 10.34 10.99
CA PRO A 487 -17.11 9.16 10.85
C PRO A 487 -17.44 8.07 11.88
N GLY A 488 -17.27 6.81 11.48
CA GLY A 488 -17.45 5.66 12.37
C GLY A 488 -16.29 5.46 13.37
N ARG A 489 -16.49 4.59 14.39
CA ARG A 489 -15.48 4.34 15.44
C ARG A 489 -14.16 3.79 14.91
N ASN A 490 -14.19 2.85 13.97
CA ASN A 490 -12.99 2.22 13.40
C ASN A 490 -12.57 2.94 12.12
N THR A 491 -12.35 4.25 12.20
CA THR A 491 -11.92 5.04 11.05
C THR A 491 -10.73 5.92 11.36
N VAL A 492 -9.93 6.16 10.30
CA VAL A 492 -8.96 7.25 10.22
C VAL A 492 -9.63 8.37 9.44
N ALA A 493 -9.93 9.47 10.12
CA ALA A 493 -10.66 10.60 9.55
C ALA A 493 -9.70 11.71 9.15
N SER A 494 -9.87 12.24 7.94
CA SER A 494 -9.11 13.38 7.40
C SER A 494 -10.02 14.29 6.58
N LEU A 495 -9.55 15.49 6.28
CA LEU A 495 -10.25 16.40 5.37
C LEU A 495 -10.17 15.91 3.93
N GLY A 496 -9.00 15.55 3.48
CA GLY A 496 -8.68 15.05 2.15
C GLY A 496 -7.61 13.96 2.18
N THR A 497 -7.16 13.55 1.00
CA THR A 497 -6.03 12.64 0.76
C THR A 497 -5.02 13.31 -0.17
N HIS A 498 -3.91 12.64 -0.49
CA HIS A 498 -2.94 13.10 -1.49
C HIS A 498 -3.53 13.23 -2.92
N ASP A 499 -4.68 12.58 -3.20
CA ASP A 499 -5.38 12.62 -4.49
C ASP A 499 -6.48 13.69 -4.57
N THR A 500 -6.85 14.27 -3.42
CA THR A 500 -7.85 15.33 -3.38
C THR A 500 -7.19 16.70 -3.47
N PRO A 501 -7.94 17.77 -3.78
CA PRO A 501 -7.45 19.13 -3.53
C PRO A 501 -7.11 19.31 -2.03
N THR A 502 -6.22 20.23 -1.73
CA THR A 502 -6.05 20.74 -0.37
C THR A 502 -7.36 21.39 0.10
N PHE A 503 -7.54 21.55 1.40
CA PHE A 503 -8.77 22.17 1.91
C PHE A 503 -8.97 23.60 1.36
N ALA A 504 -7.92 24.42 1.36
CA ALA A 504 -8.00 25.77 0.79
C ALA A 504 -8.28 25.75 -0.72
N GLY A 505 -7.60 24.89 -1.48
CA GLY A 505 -7.86 24.73 -2.91
C GLY A 505 -9.29 24.26 -3.22
N PHE A 506 -9.86 23.38 -2.40
CA PHE A 506 -11.27 22.99 -2.48
C PHE A 506 -12.18 24.18 -2.17
N TRP A 507 -11.93 24.92 -1.10
CA TRP A 507 -12.75 26.04 -0.66
C TRP A 507 -12.84 27.13 -1.72
N GLU A 508 -11.74 27.42 -2.38
CA GLU A 508 -11.59 28.41 -3.46
C GLU A 508 -12.02 27.88 -4.84
N GLY A 509 -12.22 26.56 -4.98
CA GLY A 509 -12.61 25.93 -6.25
C GLY A 509 -11.48 25.83 -7.27
N LEU A 510 -10.22 25.87 -6.83
CA LEU A 510 -9.03 25.82 -7.71
C LEU A 510 -8.90 24.48 -8.45
N ASP A 511 -9.36 23.39 -7.84
CA ASP A 511 -9.43 22.07 -8.45
C ASP A 511 -10.30 22.00 -9.71
N ILE A 512 -11.34 22.84 -9.79
CA ILE A 512 -12.21 22.95 -10.98
C ILE A 512 -11.43 23.59 -12.14
N ALA A 513 -10.70 24.68 -11.85
CA ALA A 513 -9.86 25.34 -12.84
C ALA A 513 -8.72 24.44 -13.34
N GLU A 514 -8.12 23.63 -12.45
CA GLU A 514 -7.10 22.64 -12.85
C GLU A 514 -7.69 21.59 -13.80
N ARG A 515 -8.87 21.04 -13.49
CA ARG A 515 -9.55 20.04 -14.34
C ARG A 515 -9.98 20.61 -15.68
N GLU A 516 -10.43 21.86 -15.71
CA GLU A 516 -10.76 22.57 -16.96
C GLU A 516 -9.51 22.70 -17.85
N ARG A 517 -8.39 23.12 -17.26
CA ARG A 517 -7.14 23.34 -17.98
C ARG A 517 -6.43 22.06 -18.42
N LEU A 518 -6.41 21.01 -17.57
CA LEU A 518 -5.51 19.85 -17.71
C LEU A 518 -6.23 18.53 -18.03
N LEU A 519 -7.50 18.39 -17.66
CA LEU A 519 -8.27 17.16 -17.83
C LEU A 519 -9.43 17.30 -18.82
N GLY A 520 -9.52 18.42 -19.51
CA GLY A 520 -10.51 18.63 -20.56
C GLY A 520 -11.95 18.79 -20.06
N LEU A 521 -12.13 19.27 -18.83
CA LEU A 521 -13.46 19.66 -18.33
C LEU A 521 -13.94 20.85 -19.17
N GLY A 522 -15.05 20.69 -19.89
CA GLY A 522 -15.59 21.77 -20.72
C GLY A 522 -15.99 22.99 -19.89
N ALA A 523 -15.86 24.20 -20.47
CA ALA A 523 -16.10 25.47 -19.79
C ALA A 523 -17.51 25.57 -19.18
N GLU A 524 -18.53 25.08 -19.88
CA GLU A 524 -19.91 25.05 -19.36
C GLU A 524 -20.03 24.14 -18.13
N ALA A 525 -19.45 22.92 -18.18
CA ALA A 525 -19.43 22.00 -17.06
C ALA A 525 -18.64 22.58 -15.87
N ALA A 526 -17.51 23.23 -16.14
CA ALA A 526 -16.71 23.91 -15.13
C ALA A 526 -17.50 25.05 -14.45
N GLN A 527 -18.27 25.82 -15.21
CA GLN A 527 -19.13 26.87 -14.65
C GLN A 527 -20.23 26.30 -13.75
N VAL A 528 -20.87 25.21 -14.16
CA VAL A 528 -21.87 24.53 -13.32
C VAL A 528 -21.23 24.01 -12.02
N GLU A 529 -20.04 23.42 -12.10
CA GLU A 529 -19.32 22.94 -10.90
C GLU A 529 -18.90 24.09 -9.98
N ARG A 530 -18.46 25.23 -10.49
CA ARG A 530 -18.15 26.44 -9.69
C ARG A 530 -19.40 26.94 -8.91
N LEU A 531 -20.57 26.98 -9.57
CA LEU A 531 -21.81 27.37 -8.90
C LEU A 531 -22.21 26.39 -7.80
N ARG A 532 -22.07 25.08 -8.06
CA ARG A 532 -22.32 24.04 -7.05
C ARG A 532 -21.34 24.18 -5.89
N ARG A 533 -20.04 24.37 -6.14
CA ARG A 533 -19.01 24.55 -5.13
C ARG A 533 -19.29 25.80 -4.28
N ALA A 534 -19.61 26.92 -4.87
CA ALA A 534 -19.96 28.13 -4.13
C ALA A 534 -21.19 27.93 -3.23
N SER A 535 -22.19 27.17 -3.70
CA SER A 535 -23.35 26.79 -2.88
C SER A 535 -22.97 25.85 -1.74
N GLN A 536 -22.11 24.87 -2.02
CA GLN A 536 -21.60 23.91 -1.03
C GLN A 536 -20.79 24.61 0.06
N VAL A 537 -19.88 25.51 -0.31
CA VAL A 537 -19.07 26.31 0.63
C VAL A 537 -19.96 27.17 1.53
N ARG A 538 -20.95 27.88 0.97
CA ARG A 538 -21.90 28.67 1.77
C ARG A 538 -22.71 27.80 2.74
N SER A 539 -23.12 26.60 2.32
CA SER A 539 -23.87 25.68 3.17
C SER A 539 -22.97 25.13 4.30
N LEU A 540 -21.74 24.75 3.97
CA LEU A 540 -20.76 24.26 4.93
C LEU A 540 -20.39 25.37 5.95
N ALA A 541 -20.14 26.58 5.49
CA ALA A 541 -19.84 27.73 6.35
C ALA A 541 -20.96 28.00 7.34
N ARG A 542 -22.20 27.97 6.86
CA ARG A 542 -23.41 28.15 7.71
C ARG A 542 -23.53 27.04 8.75
N TRP A 543 -23.31 25.80 8.35
CA TRP A 543 -23.32 24.63 9.27
C TRP A 543 -22.25 24.74 10.35
N LEU A 544 -21.07 25.25 9.99
CA LEU A 544 -19.95 25.47 10.90
C LEU A 544 -20.07 26.74 11.76
N GLY A 545 -21.02 27.64 11.42
CA GLY A 545 -21.18 28.93 12.11
C GLY A 545 -20.06 29.94 11.80
N VAL A 546 -19.52 29.91 10.57
CA VAL A 546 -18.43 30.79 10.10
C VAL A 546 -18.82 31.52 8.82
N SER A 547 -18.05 32.56 8.43
CA SER A 547 -18.22 33.21 7.12
C SER A 547 -17.73 32.29 5.99
N SER A 548 -18.38 32.31 4.83
CA SER A 548 -17.87 31.65 3.61
C SER A 548 -16.58 32.28 3.05
N GLU A 549 -16.24 33.48 3.53
CA GLU A 549 -14.99 34.18 3.19
C GLU A 549 -13.85 33.88 4.19
N ASP A 550 -14.11 33.03 5.20
CA ASP A 550 -13.15 32.63 6.22
C ASP A 550 -12.81 31.14 6.14
N PRO A 551 -11.96 30.72 5.18
CA PRO A 551 -11.54 29.31 5.06
C PRO A 551 -10.77 28.82 6.29
N ARG A 552 -10.05 29.70 7.00
CA ARG A 552 -9.28 29.34 8.21
C ARG A 552 -10.19 29.07 9.40
N GLY A 553 -11.22 29.90 9.60
CA GLY A 553 -12.27 29.64 10.59
C GLY A 553 -13.02 28.35 10.30
N ALA A 554 -13.31 28.07 9.04
CA ALA A 554 -13.93 26.83 8.61
C ALA A 554 -13.03 25.62 8.91
N LEU A 555 -11.73 25.68 8.60
CA LEU A 555 -10.75 24.66 8.91
C LEU A 555 -10.71 24.33 10.42
N ARG A 556 -10.62 25.34 11.27
CA ARG A 556 -10.64 25.18 12.73
C ARG A 556 -11.94 24.55 13.22
N ALA A 557 -13.08 24.99 12.71
CA ALA A 557 -14.38 24.45 13.06
C ALA A 557 -14.52 22.98 12.63
N LEU A 558 -14.01 22.61 11.47
CA LEU A 558 -13.97 21.22 10.98
C LEU A 558 -13.09 20.34 11.86
N PHE A 559 -11.88 20.76 12.23
CA PHE A 559 -11.03 19.97 13.13
C PHE A 559 -11.64 19.86 14.53
N ARG A 560 -12.35 20.88 15.01
CA ARG A 560 -13.12 20.79 16.25
C ARG A 560 -14.25 19.76 16.14
N TRP A 561 -14.96 19.73 15.02
CA TRP A 561 -16.03 18.76 14.77
C TRP A 561 -15.49 17.35 14.62
N LEU A 562 -14.47 17.12 13.79
CA LEU A 562 -13.80 15.83 13.65
C LEU A 562 -13.18 15.36 14.96
N GLY A 563 -12.61 16.28 15.74
CA GLY A 563 -12.02 15.98 17.04
C GLY A 563 -13.03 15.43 18.04
N ARG A 564 -14.29 15.85 17.98
CA ARG A 564 -15.39 15.33 18.83
C ARG A 564 -16.04 14.06 18.30
N SER A 565 -15.72 13.67 17.08
CA SER A 565 -16.30 12.49 16.43
C SER A 565 -15.80 11.19 17.05
N PRO A 566 -16.51 10.07 16.86
CA PRO A 566 -16.09 8.76 17.35
C PRO A 566 -14.93 8.12 16.56
N ALA A 567 -14.36 8.81 15.55
CA ALA A 567 -13.23 8.28 14.78
C ALA A 567 -12.09 7.84 15.68
N ALA A 568 -11.45 6.72 15.40
CA ALA A 568 -10.31 6.21 16.17
C ALA A 568 -9.09 7.14 16.06
N CYS A 569 -8.90 7.77 14.90
CA CYS A 569 -7.82 8.72 14.66
C CYS A 569 -8.31 9.85 13.75
N VAL A 570 -7.90 11.08 14.03
CA VAL A 570 -8.09 12.24 13.14
C VAL A 570 -6.71 12.68 12.64
N LEU A 571 -6.51 12.68 11.33
CA LEU A 571 -5.27 13.12 10.69
C LEU A 571 -5.44 14.50 10.07
N ALA A 572 -4.59 15.44 10.46
CA ALA A 572 -4.48 16.74 9.83
C ALA A 572 -3.33 16.73 8.82
N SER A 573 -3.59 17.05 7.55
CA SER A 573 -2.50 17.35 6.61
C SER A 573 -1.77 18.61 7.11
N VAL A 574 -0.45 18.54 7.26
CA VAL A 574 0.31 19.70 7.74
C VAL A 574 0.15 20.91 6.82
N GLU A 575 -0.03 20.68 5.52
CA GLU A 575 -0.18 21.76 4.53
C GLU A 575 -1.54 22.46 4.62
N ASP A 576 -2.60 21.78 5.03
CA ASP A 576 -3.90 22.42 5.30
C ASP A 576 -3.79 23.41 6.49
N LEU A 577 -2.87 23.17 7.44
CA LEU A 577 -2.72 23.99 8.65
C LEU A 577 -2.27 25.43 8.36
N TRP A 578 -1.60 25.67 7.24
CA TRP A 578 -1.23 27.02 6.79
C TRP A 578 -1.98 27.48 5.53
N GLY A 579 -3.01 26.72 5.12
CA GLY A 579 -3.85 27.08 3.99
C GLY A 579 -3.15 26.92 2.63
N GLU A 580 -2.41 25.82 2.43
CA GLU A 580 -1.85 25.49 1.13
C GLU A 580 -2.95 25.26 0.10
N THR A 581 -2.76 25.81 -1.10
CA THR A 581 -3.72 25.71 -2.20
C THR A 581 -3.28 24.71 -3.27
N GLU A 582 -1.98 24.46 -3.40
CA GLU A 582 -1.43 23.54 -4.40
C GLU A 582 -1.38 22.11 -3.87
N ARG A 583 -1.83 21.15 -4.66
CA ARG A 583 -1.75 19.73 -4.34
C ARG A 583 -0.47 19.07 -4.87
N HIS A 584 -0.08 17.92 -4.32
CA HIS A 584 1.07 17.13 -4.74
C HIS A 584 0.81 16.26 -5.96
N HIS A 585 -0.44 15.85 -6.14
CA HIS A 585 -0.84 14.92 -7.19
C HIS A 585 -2.19 15.32 -7.78
N LEU A 586 -2.27 15.32 -9.10
CA LEU A 586 -3.51 15.44 -9.86
C LEU A 586 -3.73 14.15 -10.65
N PRO A 587 -4.61 13.25 -10.15
CA PRO A 587 -4.89 11.98 -10.81
C PRO A 587 -5.29 12.15 -12.27
N GLY A 588 -4.80 11.24 -13.14
CA GLY A 588 -5.11 11.27 -14.56
C GLY A 588 -4.27 12.25 -15.38
N THR A 589 -3.29 12.95 -14.79
CA THR A 589 -2.37 13.82 -15.54
C THR A 589 -0.99 13.18 -15.71
N PRO A 590 -0.38 13.29 -16.92
CA PRO A 590 1.00 12.86 -17.09
C PRO A 590 1.97 13.85 -16.44
N SER A 591 3.15 13.37 -16.07
CA SER A 591 4.17 14.13 -15.32
C SER A 591 4.69 15.39 -16.05
N HIS A 592 4.54 15.47 -17.38
CA HIS A 592 4.89 16.67 -18.15
C HIS A 592 3.81 17.76 -18.11
N ALA A 593 2.56 17.40 -17.84
CA ALA A 593 1.43 18.34 -17.78
C ALA A 593 1.23 18.90 -16.37
N TYR A 594 1.56 18.13 -15.33
CA TYR A 594 1.49 18.52 -13.93
C TYR A 594 2.73 18.01 -13.19
N ALA A 595 3.24 18.78 -12.23
CA ALA A 595 4.44 18.43 -11.45
C ALA A 595 4.12 17.40 -10.36
N ASN A 596 3.44 16.30 -10.72
CA ASN A 596 3.06 15.22 -9.82
C ASN A 596 4.26 14.76 -9.00
N TRP A 597 4.09 14.72 -7.68
CA TRP A 597 5.07 14.25 -6.68
C TRP A 597 6.39 15.05 -6.63
N ARG A 598 6.45 16.22 -7.29
CA ARG A 598 7.68 17.03 -7.40
C ARG A 598 7.60 18.34 -6.62
N ARG A 599 6.41 18.75 -6.19
CA ARG A 599 6.24 19.97 -5.40
C ARG A 599 6.89 19.80 -4.03
N ARG A 600 7.63 20.79 -3.58
CA ARG A 600 8.13 20.89 -2.21
C ARG A 600 7.10 21.58 -1.34
N MET A 601 7.12 21.31 -0.05
CA MET A 601 6.38 22.13 0.91
C MET A 601 6.80 23.60 0.81
N ARG A 602 5.84 24.50 0.97
CA ARG A 602 6.10 25.96 0.96
C ARG A 602 7.06 26.37 2.07
N TYR A 603 6.91 25.77 3.25
CA TYR A 603 7.70 26.06 4.43
C TYR A 603 8.64 24.90 4.78
N ALA A 604 9.84 25.25 5.25
CA ALA A 604 10.78 24.29 5.81
C ALA A 604 10.24 23.70 7.12
N LEU A 605 10.77 22.54 7.52
CA LEU A 605 10.42 21.90 8.79
C LEU A 605 10.56 22.87 9.97
N GLU A 606 11.63 23.65 10.01
CA GLU A 606 11.91 24.63 11.05
C GLU A 606 10.86 25.74 11.11
N ASP A 607 10.35 26.18 9.96
CA ASP A 607 9.39 27.28 9.87
C ASP A 607 8.00 26.82 10.35
N TRP A 608 7.46 25.74 9.78
CA TRP A 608 6.09 25.34 10.12
C TRP A 608 5.98 24.71 11.52
N THR A 609 7.04 24.09 12.06
CA THR A 609 7.04 23.59 13.45
C THR A 609 7.05 24.72 14.48
N GLN A 610 7.51 25.91 14.11
CA GLN A 610 7.50 27.10 14.95
C GLN A 610 6.27 27.99 14.71
N SER A 611 5.51 27.76 13.64
CA SER A 611 4.34 28.56 13.29
C SER A 611 3.27 28.53 14.39
N GLU A 612 2.88 29.69 14.88
CA GLU A 612 1.80 29.86 15.85
C GLU A 612 0.47 29.39 15.25
N GLU A 613 0.21 29.73 13.99
CA GLU A 613 -0.98 29.33 13.25
C GLU A 613 -1.16 27.80 13.21
N VAL A 614 -0.09 27.06 12.89
CA VAL A 614 -0.07 25.59 12.90
C VAL A 614 -0.41 25.06 14.29
N ARG A 615 0.22 25.62 15.33
CA ARG A 615 0.00 25.19 16.72
C ARG A 615 -1.43 25.45 17.20
N GLU A 616 -2.02 26.60 16.83
CA GLU A 616 -3.39 26.95 17.20
C GLU A 616 -4.41 25.95 16.61
N VAL A 617 -4.30 25.61 15.33
CA VAL A 617 -5.20 24.65 14.68
C VAL A 617 -5.08 23.26 15.34
N LEU A 618 -3.88 22.80 15.61
CA LEU A 618 -3.65 21.53 16.31
C LEU A 618 -4.11 21.55 17.76
N ALA A 619 -4.00 22.68 18.45
CA ALA A 619 -4.52 22.84 19.80
C ALA A 619 -6.06 22.74 19.84
N GLU A 620 -6.77 23.24 18.81
CA GLU A 620 -8.22 23.05 18.67
C GLU A 620 -8.56 21.55 18.52
N LEU A 621 -7.86 20.83 17.64
CA LEU A 621 -8.06 19.42 17.45
C LEU A 621 -7.80 18.63 18.75
N ARG A 622 -6.69 18.89 19.42
CA ARG A 622 -6.32 18.26 20.69
C ARG A 622 -7.38 18.49 21.77
N ARG A 623 -7.81 19.74 21.98
CA ARG A 623 -8.86 20.07 22.96
C ARG A 623 -10.16 19.32 22.66
N ALA A 624 -10.57 19.28 21.38
CA ALA A 624 -11.76 18.59 20.96
C ALA A 624 -11.68 17.08 21.23
N ARG A 625 -10.52 16.45 21.01
CA ARG A 625 -10.29 15.03 21.32
C ARG A 625 -10.32 14.72 22.81
N SER A 626 -9.73 15.60 23.64
CA SER A 626 -9.73 15.42 25.10
C SER A 626 -11.12 15.60 25.73
N ALA A 627 -12.02 16.35 25.09
CA ALA A 627 -13.38 16.59 25.58
C ALA A 627 -14.40 15.53 25.15
N GLY A 628 -14.05 14.67 24.17
CA GLY A 628 -14.94 13.65 23.60
C GLY A 628 -14.59 12.22 24.04
N GLY A 629 -13.55 12.03 24.86
CA GLY A 629 -13.05 10.75 25.40
C GLY A 629 -13.67 10.38 26.74
#